data_ac2efe530826336578ee2e4b7d54a632
#
_entry.id   ac2efe530826336578ee2e4b7d54a632
#
_cell.length_a   1.000
_cell.length_b   1.000
_cell.length_c   1.000
_cell.angle_alpha   90.00
_cell.angle_beta   90.00
_cell.angle_gamma   90.00
#
_symmetry.space_group_name_H-M   'P 1'
#
loop_
_entity.id
_entity.type
_entity.pdbx_description
1 polymer ?
#
loop_
_entity_poly.entity_id
_entity_poly.type
_entity_poly.pdbx_seq_one_letter_code
_entity_poly.pdbx_strand_id
1 'polypeptide(L)'
;MKFKIIILLYLLSTSFINSIRSGLKKEDFEGEIDGKKVHLFILTNKKGHEVSLTNYGGSIAAIMIPNKKGKLENVVQGYDSLTNYLNGPKKHLSTLVGRFANRIKEGKFILDKEVYQLVQNKKNVHCHGGPNGFNTKVWDAAQMNFNEVRMYYTSENGEEGYPGKLYMEVIYTFSDDDELKIEYRGTTTKKTIVNMTHHLFVNLDGLRDPCSTIEDHILTLNAKFYLPTDEDQIPTGEIEKVDGTPFDFLTPRRIGERINDYNNPQMKLGDGYDHCFVLNKSVNGELTFAGKLFSPESGRYMEIYTTEPGLQVYSANSHDGFKGYLGFRMPRRSGIAFEAQHFPNSPNVGFFPSVVLKPGETYTQTTIYKFGVEK
;
A
#
# COMPACT_ATOMS: atom_id res chain seq x y z
N MET A 1 -18.68 -47.50 54.85
CA MET A 1 -17.48 -46.92 54.23
C MET A 1 -17.84 -46.58 52.79
N LYS A 2 -18.06 -45.28 52.51
CA LYS A 2 -18.34 -44.74 51.12
C LYS A 2 -17.06 -44.11 50.60
N PHE A 3 -16.44 -44.72 49.61
CA PHE A 3 -15.33 -44.12 48.89
C PHE A 3 -15.87 -43.05 47.92
N LYS A 4 -15.48 -41.80 48.14
CA LYS A 4 -15.66 -40.72 47.15
C LYS A 4 -14.48 -40.75 46.20
N ILE A 5 -14.75 -41.07 44.92
CA ILE A 5 -13.79 -40.90 43.84
C ILE A 5 -13.86 -39.42 43.43
N ILE A 6 -12.77 -38.71 43.68
CA ILE A 6 -12.58 -37.33 43.16
C ILE A 6 -11.92 -37.46 41.78
N ILE A 7 -12.70 -37.23 40.74
CA ILE A 7 -12.17 -37.08 39.36
C ILE A 7 -11.63 -35.67 39.21
N LEU A 8 -10.31 -35.55 39.21
CA LEU A 8 -9.60 -34.32 38.93
C LEU A 8 -9.53 -34.13 37.39
N LEU A 9 -10.46 -33.34 36.84
CA LEU A 9 -10.38 -32.93 35.44
C LEU A 9 -9.25 -31.89 35.31
N TYR A 10 -8.09 -32.34 34.84
CA TYR A 10 -7.07 -31.44 34.31
C TYR A 10 -7.57 -30.84 32.97
N LEU A 11 -8.09 -29.64 33.02
CA LEU A 11 -8.23 -28.79 31.83
C LEU A 11 -6.82 -28.37 31.37
N LEU A 12 -6.25 -29.18 30.48
CA LEU A 12 -5.11 -28.75 29.69
C LEU A 12 -5.59 -27.63 28.76
N SER A 13 -5.52 -26.39 29.23
CA SER A 13 -5.53 -25.23 28.36
C SER A 13 -4.22 -25.24 27.57
N THR A 14 -4.20 -25.91 26.42
CA THR A 14 -3.16 -25.68 25.42
C THR A 14 -3.33 -24.26 24.92
N SER A 15 -2.71 -23.32 25.61
CA SER A 15 -2.41 -22.01 25.01
C SER A 15 -1.46 -22.31 23.85
N PHE A 16 -2.01 -22.43 22.63
CA PHE A 16 -1.24 -22.25 21.43
C PHE A 16 -0.72 -20.82 21.47
N ILE A 17 0.49 -20.64 21.98
CA ILE A 17 1.29 -19.46 21.70
C ILE A 17 1.53 -19.57 20.20
N ASN A 18 0.67 -18.96 19.41
CA ASN A 18 0.88 -18.81 17.98
C ASN A 18 2.18 -17.99 17.83
N SER A 19 3.29 -18.68 17.57
CA SER A 19 4.54 -18.01 17.26
C SER A 19 4.32 -17.15 16.02
N ILE A 20 4.67 -15.87 16.09
CA ILE A 20 4.60 -14.93 14.97
C ILE A 20 5.46 -15.50 13.83
N ARG A 21 4.83 -15.77 12.68
CA ARG A 21 5.47 -16.46 11.55
C ARG A 21 6.49 -15.57 10.83
N SER A 22 6.30 -14.25 10.89
CA SER A 22 7.20 -13.27 10.30
C SER A 22 8.53 -13.13 11.05
N GLY A 23 8.66 -13.68 12.25
CA GLY A 23 9.85 -13.47 13.09
C GLY A 23 9.97 -12.06 13.68
N LEU A 24 8.98 -11.18 13.42
CA LEU A 24 8.90 -9.88 14.05
C LEU A 24 8.55 -10.01 15.52
N LYS A 25 9.01 -9.08 16.35
CA LYS A 25 8.73 -9.06 17.78
C LYS A 25 7.80 -7.90 18.10
N LYS A 26 6.74 -8.15 18.88
CA LYS A 26 5.79 -7.11 19.27
C LYS A 26 6.47 -5.99 20.04
N GLU A 27 7.37 -6.34 20.95
CA GLU A 27 8.14 -5.40 21.76
C GLU A 27 8.97 -4.39 20.95
N ASP A 28 9.41 -4.73 19.74
CA ASP A 28 10.17 -3.84 18.86
C ASP A 28 9.27 -2.76 18.22
N PHE A 29 7.94 -2.94 18.29
CA PHE A 29 6.94 -1.98 17.80
C PHE A 29 6.21 -1.24 18.91
N GLU A 30 6.46 -1.56 20.18
CA GLU A 30 5.85 -0.86 21.30
C GLU A 30 6.50 0.52 21.48
N GLY A 31 5.66 1.54 21.64
CA GLY A 31 6.09 2.91 21.88
C GLY A 31 4.93 3.86 22.09
N GLU A 32 5.26 5.14 22.31
CA GLU A 32 4.27 6.21 22.45
C GLU A 32 4.76 7.44 21.66
N ILE A 33 3.89 7.98 20.82
CA ILE A 33 4.15 9.17 20.01
C ILE A 33 2.94 10.09 20.16
N ASP A 34 3.15 11.34 20.56
CA ASP A 34 2.10 12.34 20.75
C ASP A 34 0.97 11.85 21.67
N GLY A 35 1.31 11.09 22.73
CA GLY A 35 0.36 10.52 23.69
C GLY A 35 -0.44 9.32 23.18
N LYS A 36 -0.13 8.80 22.01
CA LYS A 36 -0.76 7.61 21.41
C LYS A 36 0.18 6.41 21.41
N LYS A 37 -0.34 5.26 21.84
CA LYS A 37 0.42 4.01 21.88
C LYS A 37 0.54 3.40 20.49
N VAL A 38 1.75 2.92 20.17
CA VAL A 38 2.05 2.19 18.95
C VAL A 38 2.16 0.71 19.27
N HIS A 39 1.61 -0.14 18.40
CA HIS A 39 1.59 -1.59 18.56
C HIS A 39 1.78 -2.30 17.22
N LEU A 40 2.21 -3.57 17.28
CA LEU A 40 2.15 -4.52 16.17
C LEU A 40 0.91 -5.40 16.30
N PHE A 41 0.10 -5.44 15.24
CA PHE A 41 -1.07 -6.30 15.09
C PHE A 41 -0.74 -7.47 14.16
N ILE A 42 -1.26 -8.65 14.48
CA ILE A 42 -1.05 -9.86 13.70
C ILE A 42 -2.42 -10.37 13.24
N LEU A 43 -2.63 -10.37 11.93
CA LEU A 43 -3.78 -11.01 11.30
C LEU A 43 -3.37 -12.39 10.81
N THR A 44 -4.22 -13.36 11.03
CA THR A 44 -3.99 -14.75 10.58
C THR A 44 -5.24 -15.29 9.91
N ASN A 45 -5.07 -16.29 9.06
CA ASN A 45 -6.18 -17.06 8.51
C ASN A 45 -6.11 -18.52 8.92
N LYS A 46 -7.12 -19.33 8.55
CA LYS A 46 -7.18 -20.77 8.92
C LYS A 46 -6.06 -21.60 8.31
N LYS A 47 -5.39 -21.11 7.26
CA LYS A 47 -4.20 -21.76 6.67
C LYS A 47 -2.94 -21.51 7.48
N GLY A 48 -2.98 -20.60 8.47
CA GLY A 48 -1.83 -20.17 9.26
C GLY A 48 -0.91 -19.19 8.51
N HIS A 49 -1.39 -18.55 7.45
CA HIS A 49 -0.71 -17.43 6.82
C HIS A 49 -0.91 -16.16 7.65
N GLU A 50 -0.03 -15.18 7.52
CA GLU A 50 0.06 -14.06 8.45
C GLU A 50 0.23 -12.72 7.71
N VAL A 51 -0.43 -11.68 8.23
CA VAL A 51 -0.15 -10.28 7.92
C VAL A 51 0.21 -9.58 9.22
N SER A 52 1.39 -8.98 9.28
CA SER A 52 1.86 -8.19 10.41
C SER A 52 1.80 -6.71 10.05
N LEU A 53 1.11 -5.88 10.83
CA LEU A 53 0.95 -4.45 10.58
C LEU A 53 1.00 -3.64 11.86
N THR A 54 1.46 -2.38 11.77
CA THR A 54 1.50 -1.45 12.91
C THR A 54 0.55 -0.29 12.68
N ASN A 55 0.02 0.28 13.76
CA ASN A 55 -0.79 1.49 13.70
C ASN A 55 0.03 2.78 13.51
N TYR A 56 1.36 2.70 13.46
CA TYR A 56 2.17 3.80 12.97
C TYR A 56 2.13 3.82 11.44
N GLY A 57 1.47 4.83 10.87
CA GLY A 57 1.27 4.97 9.44
C GLY A 57 0.41 3.88 8.79
N GLY A 58 -0.29 3.03 9.59
CA GLY A 58 -0.99 1.86 9.08
C GLY A 58 -0.10 0.93 8.27
N SER A 59 1.17 0.81 8.68
CA SER A 59 2.23 0.18 7.89
C SER A 59 2.15 -1.34 7.95
N ILE A 60 2.24 -2.00 6.79
CA ILE A 60 2.35 -3.47 6.70
C ILE A 60 3.82 -3.85 6.76
N ALA A 61 4.22 -4.53 7.84
CA ALA A 61 5.60 -4.92 8.10
C ALA A 61 5.96 -6.26 7.45
N ALA A 62 5.00 -7.18 7.31
CA ALA A 62 5.21 -8.47 6.67
C ALA A 62 3.89 -9.09 6.18
N ILE A 63 3.98 -9.89 5.11
CA ILE A 63 2.92 -10.81 4.65
C ILE A 63 3.57 -12.16 4.37
N MET A 64 3.18 -13.20 5.13
CA MET A 64 3.75 -14.53 5.06
C MET A 64 2.93 -15.44 4.15
N ILE A 65 3.46 -15.75 2.97
CA ILE A 65 2.80 -16.59 1.95
C ILE A 65 3.72 -17.76 1.58
N PRO A 66 3.21 -19.00 1.42
CA PRO A 66 4.03 -20.13 0.99
C PRO A 66 4.48 -19.99 -0.47
N ASN A 67 5.65 -20.54 -0.80
CA ASN A 67 6.07 -20.74 -2.19
C ASN A 67 5.59 -22.12 -2.72
N LYS A 68 5.89 -22.45 -3.98
CA LYS A 68 5.54 -23.73 -4.64
C LYS A 68 6.07 -24.98 -3.92
N LYS A 69 7.01 -24.83 -2.97
CA LYS A 69 7.54 -25.89 -2.11
C LYS A 69 6.90 -25.88 -0.71
N GLY A 70 5.92 -25.02 -0.46
CA GLY A 70 5.24 -24.89 0.83
C GLY A 70 6.01 -24.07 1.88
N LYS A 71 7.17 -23.48 1.56
CA LYS A 71 7.93 -22.63 2.48
C LYS A 71 7.27 -21.27 2.63
N LEU A 72 6.87 -20.92 3.87
CA LEU A 72 6.38 -19.57 4.21
C LEU A 72 7.55 -18.58 4.21
N GLU A 73 7.40 -17.48 3.49
CA GLU A 73 8.35 -16.38 3.44
C GLU A 73 7.61 -15.05 3.36
N ASN A 74 8.22 -14.00 3.91
CA ASN A 74 7.69 -12.65 3.78
C ASN A 74 7.84 -12.15 2.34
N VAL A 75 6.76 -11.63 1.76
CA VAL A 75 6.72 -11.10 0.39
C VAL A 75 6.60 -9.58 0.34
N VAL A 76 6.65 -8.88 1.49
CA VAL A 76 6.45 -7.44 1.59
C VAL A 76 7.64 -6.76 2.24
N GLN A 77 8.09 -5.67 1.64
CA GLN A 77 9.14 -4.82 2.20
C GLN A 77 8.55 -3.90 3.26
N GLY A 78 8.96 -4.09 4.50
CA GLY A 78 8.63 -3.27 5.66
C GLY A 78 9.87 -3.06 6.53
N TYR A 79 9.72 -2.33 7.62
CA TYR A 79 10.72 -2.28 8.69
C TYR A 79 10.34 -3.26 9.81
N ASP A 80 11.32 -3.67 10.58
CA ASP A 80 11.20 -4.66 11.65
C ASP A 80 11.00 -4.04 13.04
N SER A 81 10.91 -2.72 13.14
CA SER A 81 10.70 -2.02 14.40
C SER A 81 10.14 -0.61 14.20
N LEU A 82 9.51 -0.06 15.25
CA LEU A 82 9.06 1.33 15.29
C LEU A 82 10.23 2.29 15.06
N THR A 83 11.38 2.03 15.69
CA THR A 83 12.60 2.86 15.53
C THR A 83 13.01 2.95 14.06
N ASN A 84 12.91 1.86 13.30
CA ASN A 84 13.28 1.85 11.89
C ASN A 84 12.22 2.52 11.00
N TYR A 85 10.93 2.50 11.36
CA TYR A 85 9.91 3.33 10.71
C TYR A 85 10.14 4.83 10.94
N LEU A 86 10.55 5.22 12.15
CA LEU A 86 10.84 6.61 12.49
C LEU A 86 12.10 7.16 11.82
N ASN A 87 13.16 6.37 11.75
CA ASN A 87 14.49 6.81 11.34
C ASN A 87 14.95 6.28 9.98
N GLY A 88 14.26 5.29 9.43
CA GLY A 88 14.63 4.69 8.15
C GLY A 88 14.52 5.66 6.97
N PRO A 89 15.31 5.46 5.90
CA PRO A 89 15.39 6.40 4.78
C PRO A 89 14.15 6.42 3.87
N LYS A 90 13.31 5.38 3.91
CA LYS A 90 12.12 5.27 3.06
C LYS A 90 10.85 5.42 3.90
N LYS A 91 10.32 6.65 3.95
CA LYS A 91 9.18 7.01 4.82
C LYS A 91 7.84 6.41 4.39
N HIS A 92 7.71 5.97 3.13
CA HIS A 92 6.50 5.35 2.58
C HIS A 92 6.66 3.84 2.35
N LEU A 93 7.55 3.16 3.11
CA LEU A 93 7.79 1.73 2.95
C LEU A 93 6.58 0.93 3.48
N SER A 94 5.70 0.53 2.56
CA SER A 94 4.46 -0.22 2.82
C SER A 94 3.55 0.44 3.87
N THR A 95 3.28 1.74 3.70
CA THR A 95 2.47 2.55 4.60
C THR A 95 1.17 3.02 3.94
N LEU A 96 0.21 3.48 4.74
CA LEU A 96 -0.90 4.30 4.25
C LEU A 96 -0.39 5.62 3.68
N VAL A 97 -1.04 6.10 2.65
CA VAL A 97 -0.79 7.42 2.03
C VAL A 97 -2.08 8.22 2.01
N GLY A 98 -2.00 9.44 2.47
CA GLY A 98 -3.08 10.41 2.53
C GLY A 98 -2.60 11.72 3.20
N ARG A 99 -3.41 12.78 3.14
CA ARG A 99 -4.81 12.89 2.67
C ARG A 99 -4.93 12.71 1.15
N PHE A 100 -3.86 13.00 0.38
CA PHE A 100 -3.84 12.89 -1.07
C PHE A 100 -2.61 12.10 -1.53
N ALA A 101 -2.85 10.96 -2.17
CA ALA A 101 -1.83 10.08 -2.73
C ALA A 101 -1.21 10.70 -3.99
N ASN A 102 0.08 10.40 -4.20
CA ASN A 102 0.85 10.90 -5.33
C ASN A 102 1.00 12.43 -5.31
N ARG A 103 1.07 13.10 -6.46
CA ARG A 103 1.56 14.48 -6.60
C ARG A 103 0.45 15.47 -6.89
N ILE A 104 0.57 16.67 -6.30
CA ILE A 104 -0.20 17.87 -6.66
C ILE A 104 0.79 18.94 -7.07
N LYS A 105 0.65 19.47 -8.31
CA LYS A 105 1.52 20.48 -8.91
C LYS A 105 1.54 21.74 -8.05
N GLU A 106 2.74 22.26 -7.79
CA GLU A 106 3.00 23.44 -6.96
C GLU A 106 2.40 23.37 -5.54
N GLY A 107 1.90 22.19 -5.12
CA GLY A 107 1.14 22.04 -3.89
C GLY A 107 -0.13 22.88 -3.87
N LYS A 108 -0.71 23.23 -5.01
CA LYS A 108 -1.88 24.11 -5.11
C LYS A 108 -3.06 23.42 -5.77
N PHE A 109 -4.24 23.77 -5.31
CA PHE A 109 -5.49 23.48 -6.01
C PHE A 109 -6.55 24.55 -5.72
N ILE A 110 -7.56 24.62 -6.58
CA ILE A 110 -8.68 25.55 -6.44
C ILE A 110 -9.94 24.76 -6.09
N LEU A 111 -10.62 25.17 -5.03
CA LEU A 111 -11.91 24.60 -4.61
C LEU A 111 -12.86 25.74 -4.25
N ASP A 112 -14.03 25.79 -4.92
CA ASP A 112 -15.03 26.87 -4.74
C ASP A 112 -14.44 28.29 -4.90
N LYS A 113 -13.55 28.49 -5.87
CA LYS A 113 -12.83 29.73 -6.17
C LYS A 113 -11.79 30.13 -5.10
N GLU A 114 -11.62 29.38 -4.04
CA GLU A 114 -10.53 29.55 -3.06
C GLU A 114 -9.30 28.77 -3.50
N VAL A 115 -8.13 29.39 -3.41
CA VAL A 115 -6.84 28.76 -3.63
C VAL A 115 -6.35 28.16 -2.34
N TYR A 116 -6.08 26.86 -2.33
CA TYR A 116 -5.47 26.16 -1.21
C TYR A 116 -4.01 25.87 -1.52
N GLN A 117 -3.13 26.26 -0.59
CA GLN A 117 -1.70 25.97 -0.64
C GLN A 117 -1.39 24.86 0.34
N LEU A 118 -0.92 23.73 -0.20
CA LEU A 118 -0.44 22.59 0.57
C LEU A 118 1.06 22.72 0.85
N VAL A 119 1.54 22.02 1.89
CA VAL A 119 2.96 21.99 2.21
C VAL A 119 3.71 21.20 1.14
N GLN A 120 4.71 21.83 0.51
CA GLN A 120 5.55 21.19 -0.49
C GLN A 120 6.65 20.39 0.19
N ASN A 121 6.83 19.14 -0.20
CA ASN A 121 7.82 18.22 0.39
C ASN A 121 8.75 17.57 -0.65
N LYS A 122 8.58 17.90 -1.94
CA LYS A 122 9.45 17.45 -3.03
C LYS A 122 9.58 18.54 -4.08
N LYS A 123 10.67 19.34 -4.05
CA LYS A 123 10.82 20.54 -4.90
C LYS A 123 9.59 21.44 -4.80
N ASN A 124 8.89 21.69 -5.93
CA ASN A 124 7.68 22.49 -6.02
C ASN A 124 6.41 21.63 -6.00
N VAL A 125 6.44 20.45 -5.38
CA VAL A 125 5.34 19.48 -5.42
C VAL A 125 4.91 19.11 -4.00
N HIS A 126 3.62 19.01 -3.79
CA HIS A 126 3.08 18.28 -2.64
C HIS A 126 2.93 16.82 -3.03
N CYS A 127 3.56 15.93 -2.27
CA CYS A 127 3.63 14.51 -2.58
C CYS A 127 3.18 13.67 -1.38
N HIS A 128 2.32 12.68 -1.62
CA HIS A 128 1.87 11.68 -0.65
C HIS A 128 1.33 12.25 0.67
N GLY A 129 0.59 13.37 0.61
CA GLY A 129 -0.03 13.99 1.78
C GLY A 129 0.88 14.91 2.57
N GLY A 130 2.10 15.21 2.06
CA GLY A 130 3.05 16.15 2.67
C GLY A 130 4.07 15.50 3.59
N PRO A 131 4.94 16.31 4.23
CA PRO A 131 5.99 15.80 5.10
C PRO A 131 5.46 15.10 6.36
N ASN A 132 4.28 15.51 6.84
CA ASN A 132 3.60 14.92 8.00
C ASN A 132 2.28 14.25 7.57
N GLY A 133 2.31 13.54 6.44
CA GLY A 133 1.17 12.79 5.92
C GLY A 133 0.75 11.61 6.80
N PHE A 134 -0.24 10.87 6.37
CA PHE A 134 -0.86 9.78 7.13
C PHE A 134 0.09 8.63 7.47
N ASN A 135 1.17 8.47 6.70
CA ASN A 135 2.26 7.53 6.95
C ASN A 135 3.09 7.84 8.21
N THR A 136 3.02 9.06 8.74
CA THR A 136 3.75 9.50 9.94
C THR A 136 2.88 9.55 11.19
N LYS A 137 1.60 9.22 11.08
CA LYS A 137 0.62 9.34 12.16
C LYS A 137 0.44 8.04 12.91
N VAL A 138 0.22 8.16 14.23
CA VAL A 138 -0.28 7.03 15.02
C VAL A 138 -1.80 7.01 14.91
N TRP A 139 -2.31 5.95 14.31
CA TRP A 139 -3.75 5.70 14.18
C TRP A 139 -4.28 5.05 15.45
N ASP A 140 -5.45 5.46 15.90
CA ASP A 140 -6.18 4.71 16.93
C ASP A 140 -6.61 3.38 16.33
N ALA A 141 -6.27 2.26 16.95
CA ALA A 141 -6.45 0.95 16.32
C ALA A 141 -7.12 -0.04 17.29
N ALA A 142 -7.99 -0.88 16.73
CA ALA A 142 -8.62 -1.98 17.44
C ALA A 142 -8.55 -3.26 16.60
N GLN A 143 -8.00 -4.33 17.17
CA GLN A 143 -8.10 -5.66 16.58
C GLN A 143 -9.46 -6.25 16.94
N MET A 144 -10.33 -6.43 15.93
CA MET A 144 -11.71 -6.88 16.12
C MET A 144 -11.79 -8.39 16.33
N ASN A 145 -10.89 -9.12 15.66
CA ASN A 145 -10.74 -10.57 15.76
C ASN A 145 -9.36 -11.00 15.21
N PHE A 146 -9.12 -12.29 14.99
CA PHE A 146 -7.83 -12.79 14.53
C PHE A 146 -7.44 -12.38 13.11
N ASN A 147 -8.39 -11.90 12.29
CA ASN A 147 -8.17 -11.57 10.88
C ASN A 147 -8.60 -10.15 10.50
N GLU A 148 -8.99 -9.29 11.46
CA GLU A 148 -9.43 -7.91 11.18
C GLU A 148 -8.85 -6.92 12.18
N VAL A 149 -8.30 -5.82 11.67
CA VAL A 149 -7.91 -4.61 12.41
C VAL A 149 -8.59 -3.41 11.80
N ARG A 150 -9.15 -2.54 12.63
CA ARG A 150 -9.68 -1.23 12.24
C ARG A 150 -8.80 -0.12 12.80
N MET A 151 -8.53 0.86 11.96
CA MET A 151 -7.71 2.02 12.31
C MET A 151 -8.47 3.30 12.04
N TYR A 152 -8.36 4.26 12.96
CA TYR A 152 -9.07 5.54 12.90
C TYR A 152 -8.08 6.68 13.02
N TYR A 153 -8.26 7.71 12.20
CA TYR A 153 -7.50 8.94 12.31
C TYR A 153 -8.39 10.14 12.02
N THR A 154 -8.23 11.19 12.82
CA THR A 154 -8.85 12.49 12.58
C THR A 154 -7.77 13.46 12.11
N SER A 155 -7.85 13.84 10.83
CA SER A 155 -6.99 14.87 10.25
C SER A 155 -7.66 16.22 10.43
N GLU A 156 -7.05 17.09 11.22
CA GLU A 156 -7.62 18.40 11.58
C GLU A 156 -7.72 19.34 10.37
N ASN A 157 -8.60 20.35 10.48
CA ASN A 157 -8.71 21.37 9.46
C ASN A 157 -7.40 22.15 9.35
N GLY A 158 -6.82 22.22 8.15
CA GLY A 158 -5.54 22.89 7.88
C GLY A 158 -4.31 21.97 8.02
N GLU A 159 -4.47 20.71 8.43
CA GLU A 159 -3.34 19.75 8.43
C GLU A 159 -2.76 19.65 7.01
N GLU A 160 -1.43 19.83 6.90
CA GLU A 160 -0.68 19.91 5.61
C GLU A 160 -1.24 20.93 4.59
N GLY A 161 -2.16 21.81 5.01
CA GLY A 161 -2.83 22.83 4.19
C GLY A 161 -4.20 22.41 3.66
N TYR A 162 -4.68 21.21 3.96
CA TYR A 162 -5.98 20.74 3.48
C TYR A 162 -7.15 21.36 4.24
N PRO A 163 -8.23 21.81 3.57
CA PRO A 163 -9.43 22.32 4.23
C PRO A 163 -10.26 21.19 4.85
N GLY A 164 -10.97 21.54 5.91
CA GLY A 164 -11.92 20.67 6.61
C GLY A 164 -11.25 19.62 7.49
N LYS A 165 -11.95 19.31 8.59
CA LYS A 165 -11.60 18.17 9.42
C LYS A 165 -12.06 16.91 8.71
N LEU A 166 -11.17 15.92 8.57
CA LEU A 166 -11.44 14.65 7.92
C LEU A 166 -11.36 13.52 8.95
N TYR A 167 -12.43 12.75 9.05
CA TYR A 167 -12.48 11.52 9.85
C TYR A 167 -12.27 10.34 8.93
N MET A 168 -11.24 9.54 9.19
CA MET A 168 -10.89 8.37 8.38
C MET A 168 -10.96 7.09 9.20
N GLU A 169 -11.54 6.05 8.61
CA GLU A 169 -11.46 4.67 9.03
C GLU A 169 -10.77 3.86 7.94
N VAL A 170 -9.83 2.99 8.32
CA VAL A 170 -9.20 2.01 7.42
C VAL A 170 -9.34 0.64 8.05
N ILE A 171 -9.90 -0.32 7.30
CA ILE A 171 -10.17 -1.67 7.76
C ILE A 171 -9.27 -2.62 6.98
N TYR A 172 -8.45 -3.38 7.69
CA TYR A 172 -7.62 -4.46 7.14
C TYR A 172 -8.26 -5.79 7.50
N THR A 173 -8.58 -6.59 6.49
CA THR A 173 -9.13 -7.95 6.67
C THR A 173 -8.29 -8.94 5.88
N PHE A 174 -7.84 -10.01 6.53
CA PHE A 174 -7.10 -11.10 5.88
C PHE A 174 -7.94 -12.37 5.85
N SER A 175 -8.40 -12.77 4.68
CA SER A 175 -9.34 -13.88 4.52
C SER A 175 -8.69 -15.26 4.49
N ASP A 176 -9.51 -16.30 4.62
CA ASP A 176 -9.10 -17.70 4.46
C ASP A 176 -8.68 -18.05 3.02
N ASP A 177 -8.99 -17.19 2.04
CA ASP A 177 -8.58 -17.30 0.64
C ASP A 177 -7.30 -16.51 0.31
N ASP A 178 -6.56 -16.10 1.35
CA ASP A 178 -5.32 -15.30 1.25
C ASP A 178 -5.53 -13.92 0.59
N GLU A 179 -6.70 -13.32 0.81
CA GLU A 179 -7.02 -11.98 0.36
C GLU A 179 -6.76 -10.97 1.49
N LEU A 180 -5.83 -10.06 1.29
CA LEU A 180 -5.72 -8.86 2.11
C LEU A 180 -6.60 -7.78 1.50
N LYS A 181 -7.75 -7.55 2.13
CA LYS A 181 -8.69 -6.47 1.78
C LYS A 181 -8.41 -5.25 2.64
N ILE A 182 -8.27 -4.09 2.00
CA ILE A 182 -8.14 -2.78 2.63
C ILE A 182 -9.33 -1.93 2.21
N GLU A 183 -10.18 -1.57 3.16
CA GLU A 183 -11.35 -0.72 2.96
C GLU A 183 -11.10 0.64 3.63
N TYR A 184 -11.42 1.71 2.91
CA TYR A 184 -11.29 3.08 3.39
C TYR A 184 -12.67 3.72 3.47
N ARG A 185 -12.93 4.45 4.55
CA ARG A 185 -14.14 5.27 4.72
C ARG A 185 -13.76 6.61 5.31
N GLY A 186 -14.37 7.67 4.80
CA GLY A 186 -14.06 9.01 5.30
C GLY A 186 -15.23 9.96 5.19
N THR A 187 -15.34 10.88 6.17
CA THR A 187 -16.30 11.99 6.16
C THR A 187 -15.61 13.29 6.52
N THR A 188 -16.15 14.41 6.07
CA THR A 188 -15.52 15.72 6.28
C THR A 188 -16.49 16.76 6.80
N THR A 189 -15.97 17.77 7.52
CA THR A 189 -16.74 18.92 8.01
C THR A 189 -16.79 20.09 7.02
N LYS A 190 -15.88 20.14 6.04
CA LYS A 190 -15.83 21.17 4.98
C LYS A 190 -15.45 20.46 3.68
N LYS A 191 -15.88 20.98 2.52
CA LYS A 191 -15.47 20.48 1.22
C LYS A 191 -13.93 20.41 1.15
N THR A 192 -13.40 19.25 0.73
CA THR A 192 -11.96 18.96 0.70
C THR A 192 -11.66 17.98 -0.45
N ILE A 193 -10.40 17.64 -0.62
CA ILE A 193 -9.96 16.58 -1.54
C ILE A 193 -9.44 15.38 -0.76
N VAL A 194 -9.77 14.18 -1.22
CA VAL A 194 -9.32 12.92 -0.62
C VAL A 194 -8.92 11.95 -1.73
N ASN A 195 -7.75 11.36 -1.58
CA ASN A 195 -7.25 10.30 -2.46
C ASN A 195 -6.33 9.41 -1.63
N MET A 196 -6.84 8.30 -1.11
CA MET A 196 -6.08 7.38 -0.28
C MET A 196 -5.42 6.29 -1.11
N THR A 197 -4.33 5.73 -0.63
CA THR A 197 -3.75 4.49 -1.13
C THR A 197 -2.93 3.79 -0.06
N HIS A 198 -2.47 2.58 -0.35
CA HIS A 198 -1.44 1.88 0.40
C HIS A 198 -0.20 1.67 -0.48
N HIS A 199 0.95 2.15 -0.03
CA HIS A 199 2.21 2.08 -0.79
C HIS A 199 2.93 0.75 -0.56
N LEU A 200 2.19 -0.37 -0.76
CA LEU A 200 2.65 -1.73 -0.47
C LEU A 200 3.74 -2.17 -1.45
N PHE A 201 4.98 -2.34 -0.99
CA PHE A 201 6.06 -2.89 -1.79
C PHE A 201 6.11 -4.41 -1.71
N VAL A 202 6.01 -5.08 -2.86
CA VAL A 202 5.96 -6.54 -2.96
C VAL A 202 7.18 -7.09 -3.69
N ASN A 203 7.70 -8.23 -3.21
CA ASN A 203 8.62 -9.11 -3.92
C ASN A 203 8.20 -10.56 -3.71
N LEU A 204 7.61 -11.18 -4.72
CA LEU A 204 7.02 -12.53 -4.62
C LEU A 204 8.06 -13.64 -4.53
N ASP A 205 9.35 -13.38 -4.78
CA ASP A 205 10.42 -14.35 -4.54
C ASP A 205 10.61 -14.67 -3.05
N GLY A 206 10.06 -13.80 -2.19
CA GLY A 206 10.30 -13.81 -0.75
C GLY A 206 11.54 -13.00 -0.39
N LEU A 207 11.46 -12.30 0.75
CA LEU A 207 12.57 -11.46 1.20
C LEU A 207 13.72 -12.30 1.75
N ARG A 208 14.95 -11.94 1.35
CA ARG A 208 16.22 -12.52 1.78
C ARG A 208 17.30 -11.44 1.76
N ASP A 209 18.48 -11.68 2.28
CA ASP A 209 19.57 -10.69 2.32
C ASP A 209 20.71 -11.06 1.33
N PRO A 210 20.98 -10.25 0.30
CA PRO A 210 20.16 -9.13 -0.20
C PRO A 210 18.88 -9.62 -0.89
N CYS A 211 17.84 -8.78 -0.92
CA CYS A 211 16.63 -9.10 -1.69
C CYS A 211 16.95 -9.24 -3.19
N SER A 212 16.30 -10.20 -3.85
CA SER A 212 16.30 -10.30 -5.32
C SER A 212 15.62 -9.07 -5.94
N THR A 213 15.87 -8.80 -7.21
CA THR A 213 15.11 -7.80 -7.98
C THR A 213 13.79 -8.39 -8.47
N ILE A 214 12.84 -7.51 -8.80
CA ILE A 214 11.53 -7.90 -9.37
C ILE A 214 11.57 -8.03 -10.91
N GLU A 215 12.73 -7.93 -11.50
CA GLU A 215 12.85 -7.87 -12.97
C GLU A 215 12.43 -9.17 -13.67
N ASP A 216 12.52 -10.31 -12.99
CA ASP A 216 12.05 -11.60 -13.48
C ASP A 216 10.57 -11.89 -13.20
N HIS A 217 9.91 -11.05 -12.42
CA HIS A 217 8.46 -11.16 -12.21
C HIS A 217 7.71 -10.84 -13.50
N ILE A 218 6.60 -11.54 -13.70
CA ILE A 218 5.69 -11.36 -14.83
C ILE A 218 4.52 -10.51 -14.39
N LEU A 219 4.29 -9.39 -15.08
CA LEU A 219 3.21 -8.46 -14.82
C LEU A 219 2.15 -8.52 -15.93
N THR A 220 0.89 -8.47 -15.52
CA THR A 220 -0.26 -8.24 -16.42
C THR A 220 -1.11 -7.13 -15.80
N LEU A 221 -1.53 -6.15 -16.61
CA LEU A 221 -2.39 -5.04 -16.17
C LEU A 221 -3.64 -4.94 -17.03
N ASN A 222 -4.78 -4.76 -16.41
CA ASN A 222 -6.04 -4.46 -17.08
C ASN A 222 -6.16 -2.96 -17.36
N ALA A 223 -5.23 -2.43 -18.15
CA ALA A 223 -5.14 -1.00 -18.47
C ALA A 223 -4.66 -0.81 -19.91
N LYS A 224 -5.47 -0.17 -20.74
CA LYS A 224 -5.13 0.16 -22.14
C LYS A 224 -4.44 1.50 -22.28
N PHE A 225 -4.40 2.29 -21.21
CA PHE A 225 -3.86 3.65 -21.22
C PHE A 225 -3.04 3.89 -19.95
N TYR A 226 -2.15 4.87 -20.02
CA TYR A 226 -1.40 5.38 -18.88
C TYR A 226 -1.37 6.91 -18.93
N LEU A 227 -0.95 7.54 -17.86
CA LEU A 227 -0.80 8.98 -17.76
C LEU A 227 0.68 9.34 -17.97
N PRO A 228 1.06 10.02 -19.09
CA PRO A 228 2.40 10.54 -19.27
C PRO A 228 2.66 11.66 -18.28
N THR A 229 3.92 11.82 -17.88
CA THR A 229 4.35 12.80 -16.88
C THR A 229 5.34 13.81 -17.44
N ASP A 230 5.39 14.99 -16.83
CA ASP A 230 6.43 15.99 -17.04
C ASP A 230 7.72 15.67 -16.25
N GLU A 231 8.69 16.58 -16.28
CA GLU A 231 10.00 16.42 -15.60
C GLU A 231 9.89 16.36 -14.07
N ASP A 232 8.81 16.86 -13.48
CA ASP A 232 8.51 16.74 -12.05
C ASP A 232 7.67 15.48 -11.73
N GLN A 233 7.51 14.60 -12.73
CA GLN A 233 6.69 13.37 -12.64
C GLN A 233 5.22 13.68 -12.32
N ILE A 234 4.69 14.79 -12.80
CA ILE A 234 3.29 15.17 -12.67
C ILE A 234 2.59 14.85 -14.00
N PRO A 235 1.40 14.21 -14.00
CA PRO A 235 0.67 13.97 -15.23
C PRO A 235 0.48 15.24 -16.04
N THR A 236 0.78 15.17 -17.35
CA THR A 236 0.63 16.29 -18.29
C THR A 236 -0.82 16.69 -18.52
N GLY A 237 -1.75 15.82 -18.16
CA GLY A 237 -3.17 15.91 -18.49
C GLY A 237 -3.54 15.03 -19.69
N GLU A 238 -2.58 14.51 -20.42
CA GLU A 238 -2.83 13.57 -21.52
C GLU A 238 -3.09 12.15 -21.00
N ILE A 239 -3.74 11.33 -21.84
CA ILE A 239 -4.00 9.90 -21.61
C ILE A 239 -3.49 9.16 -22.84
N GLU A 240 -2.41 8.42 -22.72
CA GLU A 240 -1.75 7.74 -23.82
C GLU A 240 -2.03 6.24 -23.83
N LYS A 241 -2.07 5.64 -25.03
CA LYS A 241 -2.19 4.18 -25.18
C LYS A 241 -0.91 3.48 -24.75
N VAL A 242 -1.05 2.31 -24.12
CA VAL A 242 0.10 1.46 -23.77
C VAL A 242 0.65 0.69 -24.98
N ASP A 243 -0.20 0.46 -25.98
CA ASP A 243 0.16 -0.34 -27.19
C ASP A 243 1.41 0.22 -27.88
N GLY A 244 2.35 -0.68 -28.18
CA GLY A 244 3.63 -0.32 -28.80
C GLY A 244 4.63 0.38 -27.88
N THR A 245 4.33 0.55 -26.59
CA THR A 245 5.19 1.22 -25.59
C THR A 245 5.77 0.25 -24.56
N PRO A 246 6.78 0.64 -23.77
CA PRO A 246 7.24 -0.15 -22.62
C PRO A 246 6.16 -0.42 -21.55
N PHE A 247 5.08 0.36 -21.55
CA PHE A 247 3.96 0.26 -20.60
C PHE A 247 2.91 -0.78 -20.98
N ASP A 248 3.07 -1.48 -22.12
CA ASP A 248 2.12 -2.51 -22.55
C ASP A 248 2.28 -3.81 -21.74
N PHE A 249 1.42 -3.97 -20.72
CA PHE A 249 1.24 -5.16 -19.92
C PHE A 249 -0.15 -5.79 -20.08
N LEU A 250 -0.82 -5.56 -21.23
CA LEU A 250 -2.12 -6.19 -21.53
C LEU A 250 -2.00 -7.72 -21.63
N THR A 251 -0.83 -8.22 -22.00
CA THR A 251 -0.46 -9.63 -21.94
C THR A 251 0.66 -9.84 -20.93
N PRO A 252 0.78 -11.07 -20.35
CA PRO A 252 1.84 -11.38 -19.40
C PRO A 252 3.23 -11.06 -19.94
N ARG A 253 4.02 -10.25 -19.21
CA ARG A 253 5.35 -9.81 -19.63
C ARG A 253 6.30 -9.65 -18.46
N ARG A 254 7.57 -10.03 -18.64
CA ARG A 254 8.61 -9.80 -17.62
C ARG A 254 8.83 -8.30 -17.43
N ILE A 255 8.89 -7.85 -16.17
CA ILE A 255 9.12 -6.45 -15.82
C ILE A 255 10.48 -5.99 -16.37
N GLY A 256 11.52 -6.78 -16.23
CA GLY A 256 12.88 -6.47 -16.66
C GLY A 256 13.07 -6.35 -18.18
N GLU A 257 12.13 -6.86 -18.99
CA GLU A 257 12.25 -6.87 -20.45
C GLU A 257 12.42 -5.46 -21.05
N ARG A 258 11.70 -4.48 -20.49
CA ARG A 258 11.70 -3.10 -21.00
C ARG A 258 11.97 -2.03 -19.94
N ILE A 259 12.27 -2.41 -18.71
CA ILE A 259 12.45 -1.46 -17.59
C ILE A 259 13.61 -0.48 -17.80
N ASN A 260 14.56 -0.83 -18.67
CA ASN A 260 15.74 -0.02 -19.06
C ASN A 260 15.62 0.60 -20.45
N ASP A 261 14.44 0.63 -21.06
CA ASP A 261 14.24 1.26 -22.36
C ASP A 261 14.22 2.79 -22.26
N TYR A 262 15.39 3.36 -21.99
CA TYR A 262 15.57 4.81 -21.84
C TYR A 262 15.53 5.59 -23.17
N ASN A 263 15.32 4.91 -24.32
CA ASN A 263 14.94 5.59 -25.56
C ASN A 263 13.50 6.11 -25.48
N ASN A 264 12.65 5.49 -24.66
CA ASN A 264 11.35 6.02 -24.33
C ASN A 264 11.48 7.15 -23.28
N PRO A 265 11.01 8.38 -23.57
CA PRO A 265 11.15 9.53 -22.67
C PRO A 265 10.52 9.30 -21.29
N GLN A 266 9.37 8.62 -21.22
CA GLN A 266 8.66 8.35 -19.97
C GLN A 266 9.41 7.36 -19.10
N MET A 267 10.00 6.30 -19.67
CA MET A 267 10.86 5.38 -18.95
C MET A 267 12.12 6.07 -18.40
N LYS A 268 12.66 7.03 -19.15
CA LYS A 268 13.80 7.84 -18.70
C LYS A 268 13.41 8.76 -17.54
N LEU A 269 12.24 9.42 -17.60
CA LEU A 269 11.73 10.27 -16.51
C LEU A 269 11.47 9.50 -15.22
N GLY A 270 10.89 8.31 -15.33
CA GLY A 270 10.62 7.43 -14.18
C GLY A 270 11.83 6.67 -13.66
N ASP A 271 12.95 6.67 -14.38
CA ASP A 271 14.12 5.80 -14.15
C ASP A 271 13.72 4.31 -14.08
N GLY A 272 12.70 3.94 -14.87
CA GLY A 272 11.96 2.71 -14.86
C GLY A 272 10.45 2.98 -14.79
N TYR A 273 9.68 2.07 -14.19
CA TYR A 273 8.24 2.29 -14.00
C TYR A 273 8.00 3.18 -12.78
N ASP A 274 7.32 4.31 -12.97
CA ASP A 274 6.75 5.20 -11.95
C ASP A 274 5.58 5.97 -12.59
N HIS A 275 4.55 5.23 -13.04
CA HIS A 275 3.45 5.82 -13.83
C HIS A 275 2.09 5.31 -13.35
N CYS A 276 1.08 6.16 -13.51
CA CYS A 276 -0.31 5.80 -13.22
C CYS A 276 -0.96 5.20 -14.48
N PHE A 277 -1.41 3.96 -14.37
CA PHE A 277 -2.18 3.25 -15.39
C PHE A 277 -3.66 3.56 -15.23
N VAL A 278 -4.35 3.80 -16.33
CA VAL A 278 -5.80 4.01 -16.38
C VAL A 278 -6.48 2.66 -16.50
N LEU A 279 -7.12 2.22 -15.42
CA LEU A 279 -7.77 0.91 -15.36
C LEU A 279 -9.00 0.83 -16.27
N ASN A 280 -9.15 -0.29 -16.95
CA ASN A 280 -10.34 -0.56 -17.76
C ASN A 280 -11.52 -0.87 -16.83
N LYS A 281 -12.44 0.07 -16.69
CA LYS A 281 -13.66 -0.07 -15.86
C LYS A 281 -14.89 0.21 -16.68
N SER A 282 -15.94 -0.60 -16.49
CA SER A 282 -17.25 -0.38 -17.10
C SER A 282 -18.05 0.64 -16.30
N VAL A 283 -17.91 0.62 -14.97
CA VAL A 283 -18.58 1.54 -14.05
C VAL A 283 -17.57 2.08 -13.05
N ASN A 284 -17.60 3.38 -12.81
CA ASN A 284 -16.76 4.02 -11.78
C ASN A 284 -17.13 3.49 -10.39
N GLY A 285 -16.11 3.20 -9.58
CA GLY A 285 -16.29 2.67 -8.22
C GLY A 285 -16.62 1.18 -8.14
N GLU A 286 -16.71 0.48 -9.28
CA GLU A 286 -16.86 -0.97 -9.29
C GLU A 286 -15.57 -1.66 -8.86
N LEU A 287 -15.66 -2.70 -8.00
CA LEU A 287 -14.54 -3.54 -7.63
C LEU A 287 -14.20 -4.48 -8.79
N THR A 288 -13.12 -4.19 -9.50
CA THR A 288 -12.70 -4.93 -10.70
C THR A 288 -11.25 -5.36 -10.63
N PHE A 289 -10.90 -6.38 -11.39
CA PHE A 289 -9.52 -6.82 -11.59
C PHE A 289 -8.68 -5.70 -12.23
N ALA A 290 -7.57 -5.37 -11.57
CA ALA A 290 -6.62 -4.35 -12.01
C ALA A 290 -5.35 -4.94 -12.63
N GLY A 291 -4.85 -6.05 -12.08
CA GLY A 291 -3.64 -6.69 -12.58
C GLY A 291 -3.21 -7.91 -11.79
N LYS A 292 -2.18 -8.58 -12.29
CA LYS A 292 -1.57 -9.77 -11.68
C LYS A 292 -0.05 -9.65 -11.76
N LEU A 293 0.61 -9.91 -10.65
CA LEU A 293 2.05 -10.13 -10.55
C LEU A 293 2.30 -11.62 -10.29
N PHE A 294 3.27 -12.20 -10.97
CA PHE A 294 3.65 -13.62 -10.82
C PHE A 294 5.16 -13.75 -10.76
N SER A 295 5.66 -14.57 -9.84
CA SER A 295 7.08 -14.96 -9.77
C SER A 295 7.25 -16.40 -10.26
N PRO A 296 7.93 -16.63 -11.38
CA PRO A 296 8.25 -17.99 -11.84
C PRO A 296 9.18 -18.75 -10.87
N GLU A 297 10.06 -18.03 -10.16
CA GLU A 297 11.01 -18.61 -9.21
C GLU A 297 10.27 -19.23 -8.02
N SER A 298 9.38 -18.49 -7.38
CA SER A 298 8.66 -18.93 -6.18
C SER A 298 7.35 -19.67 -6.48
N GLY A 299 6.77 -19.47 -7.68
CA GLY A 299 5.41 -19.88 -8.03
C GLY A 299 4.32 -19.00 -7.41
N ARG A 300 4.67 -17.96 -6.61
CA ARG A 300 3.68 -17.07 -6.01
C ARG A 300 3.10 -16.11 -7.04
N TYR A 301 1.83 -15.81 -6.88
CA TYR A 301 1.18 -14.71 -7.58
C TYR A 301 0.44 -13.80 -6.61
N MET A 302 0.19 -12.57 -7.05
CA MET A 302 -0.68 -11.61 -6.40
C MET A 302 -1.61 -11.01 -7.46
N GLU A 303 -2.91 -11.17 -7.28
CA GLU A 303 -3.94 -10.48 -8.06
C GLU A 303 -4.40 -9.24 -7.31
N ILE A 304 -4.71 -8.17 -8.05
CA ILE A 304 -5.12 -6.88 -7.51
C ILE A 304 -6.52 -6.58 -8.01
N TYR A 305 -7.43 -6.28 -7.09
CA TYR A 305 -8.77 -5.79 -7.38
C TYR A 305 -8.97 -4.46 -6.68
N THR A 306 -9.59 -3.50 -7.34
CA THR A 306 -9.82 -2.19 -6.72
C THR A 306 -11.05 -1.49 -7.29
N THR A 307 -11.63 -0.59 -6.48
CA THR A 307 -12.67 0.36 -6.90
C THR A 307 -12.10 1.60 -7.58
N GLU A 308 -10.78 1.83 -7.48
CA GLU A 308 -10.10 3.02 -7.97
C GLU A 308 -9.96 3.04 -9.51
N PRO A 309 -9.97 4.24 -10.13
CA PRO A 309 -9.82 4.38 -11.59
C PRO A 309 -8.39 4.21 -12.07
N GLY A 310 -7.40 4.36 -11.20
CA GLY A 310 -5.98 4.32 -11.52
C GLY A 310 -5.19 3.35 -10.66
N LEU A 311 -4.06 2.91 -11.20
CA LEU A 311 -3.08 2.10 -10.50
C LEU A 311 -1.69 2.67 -10.79
N GLN A 312 -1.07 3.30 -9.79
CA GLN A 312 0.34 3.65 -9.88
C GLN A 312 1.18 2.38 -9.77
N VAL A 313 2.13 2.23 -10.68
CA VAL A 313 3.10 1.13 -10.67
C VAL A 313 4.49 1.73 -10.50
N TYR A 314 5.14 1.41 -9.38
CA TYR A 314 6.46 1.92 -9.05
C TYR A 314 7.45 0.79 -8.75
N SER A 315 8.51 0.69 -9.55
CA SER A 315 9.48 -0.42 -9.51
C SER A 315 10.66 -0.19 -8.56
N ALA A 316 10.45 0.50 -7.43
CA ALA A 316 11.48 0.75 -6.40
C ALA A 316 12.82 1.27 -6.96
N ASN A 317 12.73 2.19 -7.94
CA ASN A 317 13.89 2.70 -8.69
C ASN A 317 14.90 3.45 -7.79
N SER A 318 14.43 4.05 -6.70
CA SER A 318 15.25 4.81 -5.74
C SER A 318 15.74 3.99 -4.54
N HIS A 319 15.53 2.67 -4.50
CA HIS A 319 16.12 1.84 -3.46
C HIS A 319 17.64 1.74 -3.65
N ASP A 320 18.40 1.86 -2.57
CA ASP A 320 19.86 2.02 -2.58
C ASP A 320 20.61 0.98 -1.73
N GLY A 321 19.91 -0.09 -1.34
CA GLY A 321 20.48 -1.14 -0.48
C GLY A 321 20.29 -0.86 1.01
N PHE A 322 19.35 0.02 1.38
CA PHE A 322 19.02 0.27 2.78
C PHE A 322 18.52 -1.01 3.46
N LYS A 323 18.63 -1.04 4.79
CA LYS A 323 18.14 -2.17 5.60
C LYS A 323 16.66 -1.99 5.95
N GLY A 324 15.86 -3.01 5.67
CA GLY A 324 14.44 -3.10 6.02
C GLY A 324 14.15 -4.29 6.92
N TYR A 325 13.15 -5.09 6.56
CA TYR A 325 12.71 -6.29 7.28
C TYR A 325 13.86 -7.18 7.72
N LEU A 326 13.95 -7.46 9.04
CA LEU A 326 15.01 -8.24 9.68
C LEU A 326 16.45 -7.80 9.31
N GLY A 327 16.61 -6.52 8.98
CA GLY A 327 17.90 -5.95 8.57
C GLY A 327 18.35 -6.32 7.16
N PHE A 328 17.49 -6.95 6.35
CA PHE A 328 17.79 -7.35 4.97
C PHE A 328 17.99 -6.13 4.08
N ARG A 329 18.98 -6.21 3.20
CA ARG A 329 19.28 -5.13 2.25
C ARG A 329 18.29 -5.14 1.10
N MET A 330 17.75 -3.96 0.79
CA MET A 330 16.76 -3.73 -0.25
C MET A 330 17.38 -2.89 -1.38
N PRO A 331 18.03 -3.53 -2.36
CA PRO A 331 18.66 -2.83 -3.47
C PRO A 331 17.62 -2.25 -4.44
N ARG A 332 18.09 -1.46 -5.38
CA ARG A 332 17.28 -0.92 -6.48
C ARG A 332 16.48 -2.04 -7.13
N ARG A 333 15.18 -1.80 -7.38
CA ARG A 333 14.26 -2.76 -8.00
C ARG A 333 14.06 -4.06 -7.21
N SER A 334 14.32 -4.04 -5.90
CA SER A 334 14.04 -5.19 -5.05
C SER A 334 12.57 -5.32 -4.66
N GLY A 335 11.71 -4.39 -5.06
CA GLY A 335 10.28 -4.41 -4.81
C GLY A 335 9.50 -3.67 -5.90
N ILE A 336 8.20 -3.89 -5.94
CA ILE A 336 7.27 -3.16 -6.80
C ILE A 336 6.07 -2.73 -5.96
N ALA A 337 5.66 -1.45 -6.09
CA ALA A 337 4.46 -0.95 -5.46
C ALA A 337 3.33 -0.81 -6.47
N PHE A 338 2.12 -1.18 -6.02
CA PHE A 338 0.86 -1.03 -6.74
C PHE A 338 -0.07 -0.17 -5.91
N GLU A 339 -0.17 1.12 -6.26
CA GLU A 339 -0.95 2.08 -5.51
C GLU A 339 -2.28 2.34 -6.22
N ALA A 340 -3.34 1.66 -5.79
CA ALA A 340 -4.67 1.90 -6.29
C ALA A 340 -5.17 3.26 -5.77
N GLN A 341 -5.50 4.18 -6.69
CA GLN A 341 -5.79 5.57 -6.36
C GLN A 341 -6.54 6.28 -7.49
N HIS A 342 -7.08 7.46 -7.20
CA HIS A 342 -7.43 8.43 -8.25
C HIS A 342 -6.17 8.96 -8.91
N PHE A 343 -6.34 9.56 -10.10
CA PHE A 343 -5.19 10.03 -10.89
C PHE A 343 -4.39 11.11 -10.14
N PRO A 344 -3.06 11.10 -10.21
CA PRO A 344 -2.24 12.16 -9.64
C PRO A 344 -2.64 13.52 -10.21
N ASN A 345 -2.53 14.58 -9.43
CA ASN A 345 -2.89 15.95 -9.80
C ASN A 345 -4.36 16.18 -10.22
N SER A 346 -5.26 15.23 -9.92
CA SER A 346 -6.69 15.32 -10.26
C SER A 346 -7.36 16.65 -9.87
N PRO A 347 -7.04 17.30 -8.75
CA PRO A 347 -7.67 18.59 -8.42
C PRO A 347 -7.43 19.69 -9.45
N ASN A 348 -6.38 19.56 -10.27
CA ASN A 348 -5.95 20.56 -11.26
C ASN A 348 -6.28 20.17 -12.71
N VAL A 349 -6.87 18.99 -12.94
CA VAL A 349 -7.20 18.48 -14.28
C VAL A 349 -8.70 18.18 -14.34
N GLY A 350 -9.47 19.11 -14.88
CA GLY A 350 -10.94 19.14 -14.74
C GLY A 350 -11.70 17.94 -15.35
N PHE A 351 -11.09 17.14 -16.23
CA PHE A 351 -11.71 15.94 -16.81
C PHE A 351 -11.25 14.63 -16.13
N PHE A 352 -10.30 14.70 -15.17
CA PHE A 352 -9.94 13.56 -14.35
C PHE A 352 -11.07 13.24 -13.35
N PRO A 353 -11.21 11.98 -12.91
CA PRO A 353 -12.18 11.62 -11.88
C PRO A 353 -12.04 12.50 -10.64
N SER A 354 -13.19 12.99 -10.13
CA SER A 354 -13.22 13.93 -9.02
C SER A 354 -12.74 13.29 -7.72
N VAL A 355 -11.89 14.01 -7.00
CA VAL A 355 -11.38 13.66 -5.66
C VAL A 355 -12.01 14.50 -4.56
N VAL A 356 -13.04 15.29 -4.91
CA VAL A 356 -13.72 16.19 -3.98
C VAL A 356 -14.68 15.43 -3.09
N LEU A 357 -14.54 15.62 -1.78
CA LEU A 357 -15.47 15.14 -0.77
C LEU A 357 -16.18 16.32 -0.12
N LYS A 358 -17.52 16.26 -0.03
CA LYS A 358 -18.35 17.30 0.59
C LYS A 358 -18.92 16.84 1.94
N PRO A 359 -19.26 17.78 2.83
CA PRO A 359 -20.03 17.44 4.03
C PRO A 359 -21.32 16.67 3.68
N GLY A 360 -21.59 15.60 4.41
CA GLY A 360 -22.72 14.70 4.16
C GLY A 360 -22.45 13.58 3.16
N GLU A 361 -21.34 13.64 2.40
CA GLU A 361 -20.88 12.54 1.56
C GLU A 361 -19.91 11.62 2.33
N THR A 362 -19.81 10.36 1.91
CA THR A 362 -18.84 9.41 2.45
C THR A 362 -17.86 9.02 1.35
N TYR A 363 -16.56 9.26 1.58
CA TYR A 363 -15.49 8.67 0.79
C TYR A 363 -15.45 7.15 1.05
N THR A 364 -15.40 6.37 0.00
CA THR A 364 -15.23 4.90 0.09
C THR A 364 -14.25 4.43 -0.97
N GLN A 365 -13.41 3.48 -0.59
CA GLN A 365 -12.48 2.80 -1.48
C GLN A 365 -12.26 1.38 -0.98
N THR A 366 -12.06 0.44 -1.89
CA THR A 366 -11.67 -0.94 -1.56
C THR A 366 -10.56 -1.38 -2.49
N THR A 367 -9.51 -1.96 -1.91
CA THR A 367 -8.45 -2.64 -2.65
C THR A 367 -8.22 -4.02 -2.03
N ILE A 368 -8.10 -5.04 -2.87
CA ILE A 368 -7.83 -6.43 -2.47
C ILE A 368 -6.53 -6.88 -3.13
N TYR A 369 -5.60 -7.36 -2.32
CA TYR A 369 -4.42 -8.09 -2.76
C TYR A 369 -4.64 -9.57 -2.45
N LYS A 370 -4.87 -10.38 -3.49
CA LYS A 370 -5.13 -11.81 -3.39
C LYS A 370 -3.88 -12.60 -3.73
N PHE A 371 -3.36 -13.31 -2.76
CA PHE A 371 -2.17 -14.12 -2.92
C PHE A 371 -2.51 -15.57 -3.22
N GLY A 372 -1.63 -16.24 -3.96
CA GLY A 372 -1.72 -17.66 -4.25
C GLY A 372 -0.43 -18.23 -4.80
N VAL A 373 -0.46 -19.53 -5.14
CA VAL A 373 0.69 -20.26 -5.67
C VAL A 373 0.25 -21.09 -6.86
N GLU A 374 0.93 -20.91 -7.99
CA GLU A 374 0.86 -21.80 -9.15
C GLU A 374 1.89 -22.93 -8.95
N LYS A 375 1.45 -24.18 -9.19
CA LYS A 375 2.27 -25.37 -9.02
C LYS A 375 3.07 -25.70 -10.27
#